data_5eb2eef9136738b0039b883c155956a3
#
_entry.id   5eb2eef9136738b0039b883c155956a3
#
_cell.length_a   1.000
_cell.length_b   1.000
_cell.length_c   1.000
_cell.angle_alpha   90.00
_cell.angle_beta   90.00
_cell.angle_gamma   90.00
#
_symmetry.space_group_name_H-M   'P 1'
#
loop_
_entity.id
_entity.type
_entity.pdbx_description
1 polymer ?
#
loop_
_entity_poly.entity_id
_entity_poly.type
_entity_poly.pdbx_seq_one_letter_code
_entity_poly.pdbx_strand_id
1 'polypeptide(L)'
;MFKKYNHIFRTYSYLRLSVEDGDQIESDSIKNQRVIVNRYKENHPEIQLVGEEIDDGYTGTNFNRPGFQNLLELIKKGMIDCIIVKDLSRLGRDFTEVLRYVQRRFPEWGIRFIAIDDNYDSDDESCKQDFLTLPIKSLLNESYPANTSISIRNTLKAMREQGLFVGAYAYYGYQKDPEDRHRLILDPVASGVVRDIFAWKICGLSQDAIARRLDSLGFLPPADYKVSQGIPYKTTFKLYERSHWTAVAVGRILCNIAYVGILVQGKTTTPNFKVHKTIYKAEEEWDIVEGAIPPIVSWIDFIIVNHLLEKDTRTAPGQGTVYLFSGILECADCHQSLVRKPTKYNGKEYGYYVCSTNRDHKEQCSSPHRVSEAKLKKSMLLLIQHQISMMVNLKSVLQYVETIPFSDRKVEKESNRMEMLKKEYQWNLKLSTSLYESFQEGILTKDEYLQMKKQYSERCGELEQLMEHQVEESRNIFRNICGKNNWIDHFLKFGQIKELDRRLVVSLIKDIQVTAQGNVEVTFWFEDEYRQAIEKIKQIHSELPNAKMQGFLKQIGEGGVLCG
;
A
#
# COMPACT_ATOMS: atom_id res chain seq x y z
N MET A 1 -22.22 9.15 60.76
CA MET A 1 -23.49 8.82 61.45
C MET A 1 -24.25 7.87 60.53
N PHE A 2 -24.31 6.57 60.83
CA PHE A 2 -25.00 5.59 59.97
C PHE A 2 -26.50 5.88 60.02
N LYS A 3 -27.14 6.14 58.84
CA LYS A 3 -28.59 6.16 58.74
C LYS A 3 -29.10 4.77 59.12
N LYS A 4 -29.94 4.63 60.15
CA LYS A 4 -30.66 3.38 60.44
C LYS A 4 -31.75 3.19 59.39
N TYR A 5 -31.46 2.36 58.38
CA TYR A 5 -32.49 1.91 57.45
C TYR A 5 -33.39 0.91 58.17
N ASN A 6 -34.70 1.16 58.22
CA ASN A 6 -35.69 0.20 58.69
C ASN A 6 -36.08 -0.81 57.60
N HIS A 7 -35.48 -0.75 56.42
CA HIS A 7 -35.79 -1.59 55.26
C HIS A 7 -34.53 -2.34 54.82
N ILE A 8 -34.65 -3.64 54.60
CA ILE A 8 -33.61 -4.50 54.04
C ILE A 8 -33.77 -4.51 52.51
N PHE A 9 -32.75 -4.07 51.79
CA PHE A 9 -32.77 -4.02 50.34
C PHE A 9 -32.34 -5.36 49.74
N ARG A 10 -33.19 -5.96 48.89
CA ARG A 10 -32.86 -7.14 48.06
C ARG A 10 -31.97 -6.69 46.92
N THR A 11 -30.68 -6.93 47.06
CA THR A 11 -29.64 -6.36 46.21
C THR A 11 -29.07 -7.39 45.24
N TYR A 12 -28.93 -7.02 43.97
CA TYR A 12 -28.17 -7.76 42.97
C TYR A 12 -26.84 -7.06 42.68
N SER A 13 -25.76 -7.83 42.65
CA SER A 13 -24.49 -7.35 42.16
C SER A 13 -24.42 -7.50 40.63
N TYR A 14 -23.98 -6.47 39.94
CA TYR A 14 -23.72 -6.53 38.51
C TYR A 14 -22.25 -6.37 38.23
N LEU A 15 -21.65 -7.41 37.61
CA LEU A 15 -20.22 -7.54 37.35
C LEU A 15 -19.98 -7.58 35.85
N ARG A 16 -18.98 -6.87 35.37
CA ARG A 16 -18.68 -6.82 33.92
C ARG A 16 -17.19 -6.74 33.62
N LEU A 17 -16.78 -7.49 32.59
CA LEU A 17 -15.43 -7.43 32.02
C LEU A 17 -15.46 -7.31 30.50
N SER A 18 -14.48 -6.63 29.89
CA SER A 18 -14.30 -6.56 28.45
C SER A 18 -13.35 -7.64 27.93
N VAL A 19 -13.48 -8.01 26.64
CA VAL A 19 -12.87 -9.14 25.91
C VAL A 19 -11.32 -9.29 26.02
N GLU A 20 -10.61 -8.40 26.69
CA GLU A 20 -9.14 -8.33 26.59
C GLU A 20 -8.36 -9.24 27.57
N ASP A 21 -9.02 -9.89 28.50
CA ASP A 21 -8.35 -10.76 29.48
C ASP A 21 -8.72 -12.24 29.25
N GLY A 22 -7.89 -12.89 28.44
CA GLY A 22 -7.71 -14.31 28.10
C GLY A 22 -8.52 -15.43 28.78
N ASP A 23 -8.70 -16.50 28.05
CA ASP A 23 -9.29 -17.84 28.22
C ASP A 23 -9.22 -18.56 29.59
N GLN A 24 -9.50 -17.92 30.72
CA GLN A 24 -9.73 -18.57 32.00
C GLN A 24 -11.22 -18.59 32.33
N ILE A 25 -11.69 -19.70 32.94
CA ILE A 25 -13.11 -20.00 33.24
C ILE A 25 -13.80 -18.88 34.07
N GLU A 26 -13.07 -18.07 34.79
CA GLU A 26 -13.52 -16.84 35.45
C GLU A 26 -12.31 -15.89 35.59
N SER A 27 -12.41 -14.67 35.04
CA SER A 27 -11.30 -13.75 35.11
C SER A 27 -11.04 -13.28 36.55
N ASP A 28 -9.77 -13.11 36.91
CA ASP A 28 -9.36 -12.60 38.24
C ASP A 28 -9.98 -11.21 38.52
N SER A 29 -10.34 -10.47 37.49
CA SER A 29 -11.03 -9.18 37.62
C SER A 29 -12.46 -9.30 38.08
N ILE A 30 -13.23 -10.33 37.68
CA ILE A 30 -14.59 -10.61 38.21
C ILE A 30 -14.51 -11.02 39.67
N LYS A 31 -13.56 -11.89 40.03
CA LYS A 31 -13.32 -12.28 41.44
C LYS A 31 -13.00 -11.06 42.30
N ASN A 32 -12.17 -10.15 41.85
CA ASN A 32 -11.85 -8.91 42.56
C ASN A 32 -13.06 -8.00 42.74
N GLN A 33 -13.93 -7.87 41.71
CA GLN A 33 -15.17 -7.10 41.85
C GLN A 33 -16.09 -7.72 42.89
N ARG A 34 -16.21 -9.04 42.93
CA ARG A 34 -17.01 -9.77 43.92
C ARG A 34 -16.47 -9.56 45.35
N VAL A 35 -15.16 -9.56 45.55
CA VAL A 35 -14.52 -9.26 46.84
C VAL A 35 -14.88 -7.85 47.32
N ILE A 36 -14.83 -6.86 46.45
CA ILE A 36 -15.15 -5.46 46.77
C ILE A 36 -16.63 -5.34 47.19
N VAL A 37 -17.54 -5.95 46.42
CA VAL A 37 -18.99 -5.94 46.74
C VAL A 37 -19.28 -6.64 48.08
N ASN A 38 -18.66 -7.79 48.36
CA ASN A 38 -18.84 -8.51 49.62
C ASN A 38 -18.32 -7.70 50.81
N ARG A 39 -17.15 -7.06 50.69
CA ARG A 39 -16.59 -6.17 51.71
C ARG A 39 -17.51 -4.97 51.99
N TYR A 40 -18.12 -4.41 50.96
CA TYR A 40 -19.09 -3.32 51.13
C TYR A 40 -20.32 -3.78 51.91
N LYS A 41 -20.88 -4.97 51.56
CA LYS A 41 -22.01 -5.59 52.25
C LYS A 41 -21.73 -5.80 53.76
N GLU A 42 -20.53 -6.24 54.14
CA GLU A 42 -20.13 -6.45 55.54
C GLU A 42 -20.29 -5.18 56.40
N ASN A 43 -20.12 -4.02 55.80
CA ASN A 43 -20.26 -2.72 56.46
C ASN A 43 -21.66 -2.10 56.32
N HIS A 44 -22.57 -2.73 55.55
CA HIS A 44 -23.92 -2.23 55.24
C HIS A 44 -24.97 -3.31 55.49
N PRO A 45 -25.43 -3.50 56.77
CA PRO A 45 -26.34 -4.57 57.13
C PRO A 45 -27.72 -4.45 56.48
N GLU A 46 -28.09 -3.28 55.95
CA GLU A 46 -29.31 -3.06 55.19
C GLU A 46 -29.30 -3.68 53.79
N ILE A 47 -28.14 -4.16 53.31
CA ILE A 47 -27.96 -4.76 52.00
C ILE A 47 -28.00 -6.28 52.11
N GLN A 48 -29.03 -6.90 51.54
CA GLN A 48 -29.11 -8.35 51.39
C GLN A 48 -28.81 -8.73 49.93
N LEU A 49 -27.60 -9.27 49.65
CA LEU A 49 -27.28 -9.84 48.36
C LEU A 49 -28.12 -11.10 48.12
N VAL A 50 -29.01 -11.03 47.11
CA VAL A 50 -29.92 -12.14 46.72
C VAL A 50 -29.47 -12.81 45.42
N GLY A 51 -28.54 -12.19 44.67
CA GLY A 51 -27.94 -12.78 43.47
C GLY A 51 -26.92 -11.88 42.79
N GLU A 52 -26.37 -12.37 41.71
CA GLU A 52 -25.44 -11.64 40.87
C GLU A 52 -25.70 -11.89 39.38
N GLU A 53 -25.45 -10.91 38.53
CA GLU A 53 -25.45 -11.03 37.09
C GLU A 53 -24.07 -10.67 36.56
N ILE A 54 -23.57 -11.47 35.60
CA ILE A 54 -22.21 -11.34 35.04
C ILE A 54 -22.31 -11.22 33.55
N ASP A 55 -21.69 -10.17 33.00
CA ASP A 55 -21.45 -10.00 31.56
C ASP A 55 -19.93 -10.03 31.30
N ASP A 56 -19.38 -11.24 31.16
CA ASP A 56 -17.98 -11.45 30.81
C ASP A 56 -17.80 -11.45 29.26
N GLY A 57 -16.78 -10.74 28.75
CA GLY A 57 -16.53 -10.65 27.32
C GLY A 57 -17.42 -9.67 26.55
N TYR A 58 -18.22 -8.84 27.21
CA TYR A 58 -19.08 -7.85 26.58
C TYR A 58 -18.53 -6.43 26.68
N THR A 59 -18.61 -5.68 25.56
CA THR A 59 -18.21 -4.27 25.55
C THR A 59 -19.17 -3.41 26.36
N GLY A 60 -18.67 -2.36 27.01
CA GLY A 60 -19.51 -1.43 27.79
C GLY A 60 -20.29 -0.41 26.94
N THR A 61 -20.24 -0.49 25.62
CA THR A 61 -20.78 0.52 24.70
C THR A 61 -22.28 0.37 24.38
N ASN A 62 -22.88 -0.76 24.72
CA ASN A 62 -24.32 -0.98 24.56
C ASN A 62 -24.90 -1.69 25.79
N PHE A 63 -26.21 -1.67 25.93
CA PHE A 63 -26.97 -2.30 27.04
C PHE A 63 -27.69 -3.59 26.62
N ASN A 64 -27.48 -4.09 25.39
CA ASN A 64 -28.04 -5.35 24.91
C ASN A 64 -27.13 -6.54 25.33
N ARG A 65 -26.91 -6.67 26.63
CA ARG A 65 -26.10 -7.71 27.26
C ARG A 65 -27.00 -8.66 28.04
N PRO A 66 -26.78 -9.99 27.99
CA PRO A 66 -27.64 -10.97 28.61
C PRO A 66 -27.85 -10.73 30.12
N GLY A 67 -26.76 -10.53 30.87
CA GLY A 67 -26.85 -10.30 32.32
C GLY A 67 -27.55 -8.99 32.66
N PHE A 68 -27.30 -7.91 31.91
CA PHE A 68 -28.00 -6.65 32.10
C PHE A 68 -29.50 -6.76 31.76
N GLN A 69 -29.88 -7.48 30.71
CA GLN A 69 -31.29 -7.70 30.36
C GLN A 69 -32.00 -8.54 31.40
N ASN A 70 -31.36 -9.59 31.94
CA ASN A 70 -31.90 -10.38 33.07
C ASN A 70 -32.12 -9.51 34.30
N LEU A 71 -31.16 -8.62 34.62
CA LEU A 71 -31.29 -7.66 35.71
C LEU A 71 -32.53 -6.77 35.53
N LEU A 72 -32.77 -6.26 34.30
CA LEU A 72 -33.96 -5.46 34.00
C LEU A 72 -35.27 -6.25 34.14
N GLU A 73 -35.28 -7.55 33.81
CA GLU A 73 -36.44 -8.40 34.03
C GLU A 73 -36.73 -8.64 35.51
N LEU A 74 -35.69 -8.84 36.33
CA LEU A 74 -35.82 -8.98 37.77
C LEU A 74 -36.39 -7.72 38.42
N ILE A 75 -35.99 -6.54 37.96
CA ILE A 75 -36.55 -5.25 38.35
C ILE A 75 -38.06 -5.19 38.02
N LYS A 76 -38.42 -5.49 36.77
CA LYS A 76 -39.82 -5.46 36.32
C LYS A 76 -40.73 -6.44 37.09
N LYS A 77 -40.15 -7.57 37.52
CA LYS A 77 -40.86 -8.56 38.36
C LYS A 77 -40.93 -8.15 39.85
N GLY A 78 -40.31 -7.02 40.24
CA GLY A 78 -40.27 -6.56 41.62
C GLY A 78 -39.46 -7.46 42.57
N MET A 79 -38.52 -8.24 42.03
CA MET A 79 -37.73 -9.19 42.81
C MET A 79 -36.53 -8.54 43.51
N ILE A 80 -36.10 -7.38 43.06
CA ILE A 80 -34.95 -6.63 43.58
C ILE A 80 -35.31 -5.17 43.83
N ASP A 81 -34.66 -4.58 44.83
CA ASP A 81 -34.86 -3.20 45.25
C ASP A 81 -33.56 -2.37 45.12
N CYS A 82 -32.44 -3.04 44.95
CA CYS A 82 -31.13 -2.38 44.88
C CYS A 82 -30.21 -3.08 43.89
N ILE A 83 -29.39 -2.27 43.19
CA ILE A 83 -28.30 -2.72 42.31
C ILE A 83 -26.99 -2.18 42.86
N ILE A 84 -25.96 -3.02 42.94
CA ILE A 84 -24.63 -2.64 43.36
C ILE A 84 -23.61 -3.00 42.31
N VAL A 85 -22.74 -2.04 41.97
CA VAL A 85 -21.62 -2.20 41.05
C VAL A 85 -20.32 -1.72 41.70
N LYS A 86 -19.19 -2.21 41.23
CA LYS A 86 -17.88 -1.70 41.67
C LYS A 86 -17.75 -0.21 41.37
N ASP A 87 -17.94 0.17 40.11
CA ASP A 87 -17.84 1.53 39.59
C ASP A 87 -18.84 1.73 38.43
N LEU A 88 -19.13 2.99 38.07
CA LEU A 88 -20.09 3.34 37.02
C LEU A 88 -19.71 2.76 35.65
N SER A 89 -18.42 2.56 35.37
CA SER A 89 -17.97 1.99 34.11
C SER A 89 -18.43 0.53 33.94
N ARG A 90 -18.72 -0.19 35.04
CA ARG A 90 -19.28 -1.55 35.00
C ARG A 90 -20.71 -1.53 34.49
N LEU A 91 -21.51 -0.52 34.87
CA LEU A 91 -22.86 -0.36 34.32
C LEU A 91 -22.81 -0.08 32.80
N GLY A 92 -21.96 0.83 32.36
CA GLY A 92 -21.78 1.14 30.94
C GLY A 92 -20.67 2.16 30.68
N ARG A 93 -20.19 2.20 29.42
CA ARG A 93 -19.22 3.20 28.94
C ARG A 93 -19.91 4.32 28.14
N ASP A 94 -21.17 4.13 27.74
CA ASP A 94 -21.98 5.19 27.13
C ASP A 94 -22.60 6.05 28.22
N PHE A 95 -22.06 7.23 28.39
CA PHE A 95 -22.46 8.18 29.42
C PHE A 95 -23.95 8.53 29.37
N THR A 96 -24.47 8.77 28.17
CA THR A 96 -25.88 9.18 27.99
C THR A 96 -26.83 8.10 28.49
N GLU A 97 -26.56 6.84 28.19
CA GLU A 97 -27.38 5.72 28.62
C GLU A 97 -27.17 5.40 30.11
N VAL A 98 -25.94 5.50 30.63
CA VAL A 98 -25.69 5.32 32.09
C VAL A 98 -26.48 6.35 32.89
N LEU A 99 -26.41 7.63 32.52
CA LEU A 99 -27.21 8.68 33.18
C LEU A 99 -28.71 8.43 33.07
N ARG A 100 -29.18 8.00 31.90
CA ARG A 100 -30.59 7.68 31.67
C ARG A 100 -31.09 6.60 32.63
N TYR A 101 -30.26 5.58 32.90
CA TYR A 101 -30.63 4.55 33.89
C TYR A 101 -30.52 5.05 35.32
N VAL A 102 -29.39 5.64 35.69
CA VAL A 102 -29.11 6.01 37.08
C VAL A 102 -29.98 7.19 37.57
N GLN A 103 -30.20 8.19 36.71
CA GLN A 103 -30.94 9.40 37.11
C GLN A 103 -32.43 9.36 36.82
N ARG A 104 -32.85 8.53 35.86
CA ARG A 104 -34.26 8.50 35.46
C ARG A 104 -34.91 7.13 35.70
N ARG A 105 -34.43 6.08 35.08
CA ARG A 105 -35.07 4.77 35.06
C ARG A 105 -35.07 4.07 36.43
N PHE A 106 -33.91 4.01 37.09
CA PHE A 106 -33.83 3.37 38.42
C PHE A 106 -34.64 4.12 39.45
N PRO A 107 -34.60 5.47 39.56
CA PRO A 107 -35.52 6.20 40.44
C PRO A 107 -36.99 6.05 40.07
N GLU A 108 -37.38 6.04 38.77
CA GLU A 108 -38.75 5.78 38.32
C GLU A 108 -39.27 4.40 38.78
N TRP A 109 -38.35 3.42 38.83
CA TRP A 109 -38.67 2.05 39.27
C TRP A 109 -38.48 1.80 40.77
N GLY A 110 -38.08 2.80 41.53
CA GLY A 110 -37.83 2.70 42.96
C GLY A 110 -36.60 1.88 43.32
N ILE A 111 -35.63 1.77 42.41
CA ILE A 111 -34.40 1.00 42.59
C ILE A 111 -33.29 1.89 43.15
N ARG A 112 -32.72 1.50 44.30
CA ARG A 112 -31.48 2.09 44.83
C ARG A 112 -30.30 1.62 44.00
N PHE A 113 -29.42 2.54 43.61
CA PHE A 113 -28.24 2.23 42.84
C PHE A 113 -26.98 2.69 43.58
N ILE A 114 -26.00 1.77 43.71
CA ILE A 114 -24.76 1.98 44.45
C ILE A 114 -23.58 1.69 43.54
N ALA A 115 -22.64 2.65 43.39
CA ALA A 115 -21.32 2.48 42.75
C ALA A 115 -20.23 2.73 43.80
N ILE A 116 -19.54 1.65 44.22
CA ILE A 116 -18.70 1.65 45.42
C ILE A 116 -17.48 2.57 45.27
N ASP A 117 -16.66 2.37 44.23
CA ASP A 117 -15.43 3.12 44.02
C ASP A 117 -15.69 4.59 43.62
N ASP A 118 -16.89 4.87 43.10
CA ASP A 118 -17.35 6.23 42.79
C ASP A 118 -17.97 6.96 43.97
N ASN A 119 -18.13 6.27 45.14
CA ASN A 119 -18.79 6.77 46.32
C ASN A 119 -20.20 7.31 46.00
N TYR A 120 -20.91 6.63 45.09
CA TYR A 120 -22.26 7.05 44.69
C TYR A 120 -23.30 6.11 45.25
N ASP A 121 -24.30 6.67 45.93
CA ASP A 121 -25.51 5.98 46.41
C ASP A 121 -26.71 6.86 46.11
N SER A 122 -27.67 6.34 45.33
CA SER A 122 -28.86 7.10 44.92
C SER A 122 -29.80 7.46 46.09
N ASP A 123 -29.65 6.80 47.25
CA ASP A 123 -30.44 7.06 48.45
C ASP A 123 -29.78 8.04 49.44
N ASP A 124 -28.51 8.44 49.17
CA ASP A 124 -27.81 9.44 49.97
C ASP A 124 -28.12 10.85 49.46
N GLU A 125 -28.67 11.71 50.34
CA GLU A 125 -28.99 13.11 50.02
C GLU A 125 -27.75 13.96 49.67
N SER A 126 -26.57 13.63 50.21
CA SER A 126 -25.33 14.29 49.84
C SER A 126 -24.95 14.01 48.39
N CYS A 127 -25.20 12.82 47.89
CA CYS A 127 -24.97 12.45 46.50
C CYS A 127 -25.96 13.10 45.53
N LYS A 128 -27.16 13.50 45.99
CA LYS A 128 -28.15 14.23 45.20
C LYS A 128 -27.70 15.69 44.89
N GLN A 129 -26.87 16.27 45.75
CA GLN A 129 -26.31 17.63 45.56
C GLN A 129 -25.08 17.62 44.64
N ASP A 130 -24.35 16.51 44.53
CA ASP A 130 -23.19 16.35 43.67
C ASP A 130 -23.53 15.96 42.22
N PHE A 131 -24.67 16.43 41.74
CA PHE A 131 -25.20 16.19 40.40
C PHE A 131 -24.21 16.46 39.24
N LEU A 132 -23.23 17.36 39.46
CA LEU A 132 -22.21 17.75 38.47
C LEU A 132 -21.00 16.82 38.46
N THR A 133 -20.68 16.13 39.55
CA THR A 133 -19.48 15.28 39.63
C THR A 133 -19.63 13.96 38.85
N LEU A 134 -20.83 13.39 38.84
CA LEU A 134 -21.14 12.18 38.08
C LEU A 134 -20.99 12.39 36.54
N PRO A 135 -21.58 13.44 35.93
CA PRO A 135 -21.35 13.81 34.53
C PRO A 135 -19.87 13.99 34.19
N ILE A 136 -19.13 14.70 35.06
CA ILE A 136 -17.71 14.98 34.83
C ILE A 136 -16.87 13.70 34.86
N LYS A 137 -17.06 12.81 35.85
CA LYS A 137 -16.38 11.51 35.92
C LYS A 137 -16.66 10.64 34.70
N SER A 138 -17.91 10.57 34.25
CA SER A 138 -18.28 9.78 33.06
C SER A 138 -17.75 10.41 31.78
N LEU A 139 -17.71 11.74 31.67
CA LEU A 139 -17.13 12.45 30.53
C LEU A 139 -15.62 12.22 30.44
N LEU A 140 -14.92 12.19 31.58
CA LEU A 140 -13.51 11.81 31.66
C LEU A 140 -13.31 10.34 31.24
N ASN A 141 -14.15 9.43 31.71
CA ASN A 141 -14.11 8.02 31.35
C ASN A 141 -14.39 7.76 29.85
N GLU A 142 -15.18 8.59 29.19
CA GLU A 142 -15.41 8.51 27.74
C GLU A 142 -14.29 9.19 26.94
N SER A 143 -13.75 10.31 27.45
CA SER A 143 -12.68 11.05 26.74
C SER A 143 -11.36 10.28 26.69
N TYR A 144 -11.07 9.47 27.71
CA TYR A 144 -9.81 8.70 27.77
C TYR A 144 -9.67 7.69 26.60
N PRO A 145 -10.64 6.79 26.31
CA PRO A 145 -10.59 5.90 25.16
C PRO A 145 -10.57 6.65 23.82
N ALA A 146 -11.27 7.79 23.72
CA ALA A 146 -11.26 8.62 22.52
C ALA A 146 -9.86 9.19 22.25
N ASN A 147 -9.25 9.82 23.26
CA ASN A 147 -7.90 10.38 23.18
C ASN A 147 -6.85 9.30 22.92
N THR A 148 -6.95 8.15 23.58
CA THR A 148 -6.08 6.99 23.34
C THR A 148 -6.19 6.50 21.90
N SER A 149 -7.40 6.40 21.36
CA SER A 149 -7.62 6.01 19.96
C SER A 149 -7.00 7.01 18.98
N ILE A 150 -7.11 8.31 19.24
CA ILE A 150 -6.49 9.37 18.43
C ILE A 150 -4.95 9.25 18.49
N SER A 151 -4.41 9.09 19.70
CA SER A 151 -2.96 8.93 19.90
C SER A 151 -2.40 7.71 19.16
N ILE A 152 -3.07 6.55 19.28
CA ILE A 152 -2.68 5.32 18.55
C ILE A 152 -2.71 5.54 17.05
N ARG A 153 -3.76 6.18 16.51
CA ARG A 153 -3.87 6.46 15.06
C ARG A 153 -2.75 7.37 14.59
N ASN A 154 -2.43 8.41 15.34
CA ASN A 154 -1.34 9.33 15.01
C ASN A 154 0.02 8.63 15.05
N THR A 155 0.27 7.80 16.07
CA THR A 155 1.50 7.01 16.17
C THR A 155 1.63 6.03 15.00
N LEU A 156 0.56 5.27 14.70
CA LEU A 156 0.56 4.34 13.57
C LEU A 156 0.75 5.06 12.22
N LYS A 157 0.18 6.26 12.06
CA LYS A 157 0.37 7.08 10.86
C LYS A 157 1.83 7.51 10.73
N ALA A 158 2.42 8.08 11.78
CA ALA A 158 3.82 8.48 11.79
C ALA A 158 4.77 7.31 11.49
N MET A 159 4.51 6.12 12.06
CA MET A 159 5.30 4.92 11.76
C MET A 159 5.18 4.50 10.28
N ARG A 160 3.99 4.56 9.69
CA ARG A 160 3.79 4.21 8.27
C ARG A 160 4.48 5.20 7.34
N GLU A 161 4.42 6.50 7.63
CA GLU A 161 5.12 7.56 6.89
C GLU A 161 6.65 7.37 6.93
N GLN A 162 7.19 6.80 8.01
CA GLN A 162 8.60 6.42 8.13
C GLN A 162 8.95 5.10 7.42
N GLY A 163 8.00 4.43 6.77
CA GLY A 163 8.21 3.15 6.11
C GLY A 163 8.29 1.95 7.07
N LEU A 164 7.87 2.11 8.32
CA LEU A 164 7.81 1.02 9.28
C LEU A 164 6.57 0.15 9.05
N PHE A 165 6.73 -1.16 9.14
CA PHE A 165 5.65 -2.11 8.97
C PHE A 165 4.81 -2.21 10.26
N VAL A 166 3.53 -1.84 10.18
CA VAL A 166 2.60 -1.87 11.33
C VAL A 166 1.62 -3.05 11.28
N GLY A 167 1.68 -3.89 10.25
CA GLY A 167 0.80 -5.04 10.10
C GLY A 167 1.05 -6.13 11.16
N ALA A 168 0.00 -6.85 11.56
CA ALA A 168 0.12 -7.96 12.50
C ALA A 168 1.00 -9.08 11.95
N TYR A 169 0.85 -9.41 10.67
CA TYR A 169 1.55 -10.52 10.00
C TYR A 169 2.28 -10.02 8.76
N ALA A 170 3.52 -10.50 8.57
CA ALA A 170 4.29 -10.25 7.35
C ALA A 170 3.60 -10.84 6.10
N TYR A 171 3.89 -10.26 4.93
CA TYR A 171 3.48 -10.85 3.64
C TYR A 171 4.19 -12.19 3.42
N TYR A 172 3.58 -13.10 2.65
CA TYR A 172 4.27 -14.33 2.23
C TYR A 172 5.53 -13.98 1.44
N GLY A 173 6.66 -14.62 1.75
CA GLY A 173 7.97 -14.25 1.21
C GLY A 173 8.78 -13.29 2.11
N TYR A 174 8.15 -12.75 3.15
CA TYR A 174 8.81 -11.93 4.17
C TYR A 174 8.56 -12.48 5.56
N GLN A 175 9.45 -12.16 6.47
CA GLN A 175 9.30 -12.35 7.90
C GLN A 175 9.63 -11.04 8.64
N LYS A 176 9.13 -10.90 9.85
CA LYS A 176 9.51 -9.77 10.70
C LYS A 176 10.93 -9.98 11.22
N ASP A 177 11.71 -8.90 11.26
CA ASP A 177 13.05 -8.93 11.84
C ASP A 177 12.94 -9.30 13.33
N PRO A 178 13.73 -10.27 13.83
CA PRO A 178 13.76 -10.62 15.25
C PRO A 178 14.16 -9.45 16.18
N GLU A 179 15.01 -8.52 15.70
CA GLU A 179 15.47 -7.36 16.46
C GLU A 179 14.48 -6.19 16.39
N ASP A 180 13.78 -6.03 15.25
CA ASP A 180 12.79 -4.98 15.04
C ASP A 180 11.54 -5.51 14.32
N ARG A 181 10.47 -5.74 15.08
CA ARG A 181 9.19 -6.23 14.54
C ARG A 181 8.52 -5.31 13.51
N HIS A 182 8.98 -4.09 13.36
CA HIS A 182 8.49 -3.11 12.38
C HIS A 182 9.29 -3.13 11.08
N ARG A 183 10.34 -3.92 11.00
CA ARG A 183 11.12 -4.16 9.82
C ARG A 183 10.78 -5.52 9.21
N LEU A 184 10.65 -5.56 7.87
CA LEU A 184 10.48 -6.80 7.13
C LEU A 184 11.80 -7.21 6.47
N ILE A 185 12.17 -8.47 6.64
CA ILE A 185 13.32 -9.10 5.99
C ILE A 185 12.84 -10.25 5.09
N LEU A 186 13.68 -10.68 4.17
CA LEU A 186 13.35 -11.78 3.27
C LEU A 186 13.25 -13.11 4.04
N ASP A 187 12.16 -13.84 3.81
CA ASP A 187 12.06 -15.22 4.27
C ASP A 187 12.93 -16.12 3.36
N PRO A 188 13.83 -16.95 3.92
CA PRO A 188 14.78 -17.75 3.13
C PRO A 188 14.13 -18.69 2.12
N VAL A 189 12.97 -19.27 2.46
CA VAL A 189 12.25 -20.24 1.64
C VAL A 189 11.14 -19.57 0.83
N ALA A 190 10.24 -18.87 1.50
CA ALA A 190 9.05 -18.31 0.85
C ALA A 190 9.37 -17.22 -0.17
N SER A 191 10.49 -16.47 -0.02
CA SER A 191 10.91 -15.49 -1.03
C SER A 191 11.32 -16.17 -2.36
N GLY A 192 11.91 -17.36 -2.30
CA GLY A 192 12.19 -18.17 -3.48
C GLY A 192 10.92 -18.59 -4.21
N VAL A 193 9.93 -19.06 -3.45
CA VAL A 193 8.61 -19.44 -4.01
C VAL A 193 7.93 -18.26 -4.71
N VAL A 194 7.99 -17.05 -4.13
CA VAL A 194 7.44 -15.84 -4.77
C VAL A 194 8.14 -15.57 -6.11
N ARG A 195 9.47 -15.65 -6.17
CA ARG A 195 10.23 -15.49 -7.44
C ARG A 195 9.79 -16.52 -8.48
N ASP A 196 9.62 -17.76 -8.07
CA ASP A 196 9.18 -18.84 -8.96
C ASP A 196 7.76 -18.58 -9.49
N ILE A 197 6.83 -18.11 -8.66
CA ILE A 197 5.46 -17.75 -9.07
C ILE A 197 5.50 -16.70 -10.20
N PHE A 198 6.29 -15.63 -10.03
CA PHE A 198 6.46 -14.59 -11.06
C PHE A 198 7.11 -15.16 -12.33
N ALA A 199 8.19 -15.92 -12.20
CA ALA A 199 8.88 -16.54 -13.33
C ALA A 199 7.95 -17.49 -14.12
N TRP A 200 7.18 -18.33 -13.45
CA TRP A 200 6.22 -19.23 -14.10
C TRP A 200 5.08 -18.48 -14.79
N LYS A 201 4.61 -17.38 -14.22
CA LYS A 201 3.61 -16.53 -14.88
C LYS A 201 4.16 -15.92 -16.16
N ILE A 202 5.38 -15.40 -16.15
CA ILE A 202 6.08 -14.88 -17.33
C ILE A 202 6.27 -15.99 -18.38
N CYS A 203 6.61 -17.21 -17.97
CA CYS A 203 6.70 -18.38 -18.83
C CYS A 203 5.34 -18.84 -19.40
N GLY A 204 4.23 -18.25 -18.95
CA GLY A 204 2.90 -18.48 -19.51
C GLY A 204 2.05 -19.51 -18.78
N LEU A 205 2.39 -19.87 -17.54
CA LEU A 205 1.50 -20.70 -16.73
C LEU A 205 0.29 -19.87 -16.27
N SER A 206 -0.90 -20.48 -16.30
CA SER A 206 -2.08 -19.90 -15.67
C SER A 206 -1.95 -19.90 -14.15
N GLN A 207 -2.68 -19.03 -13.46
CA GLN A 207 -2.69 -18.99 -11.98
C GLN A 207 -3.06 -20.34 -11.38
N ASP A 208 -3.99 -21.07 -12.00
CA ASP A 208 -4.42 -22.39 -11.58
C ASP A 208 -3.33 -23.46 -11.83
N ALA A 209 -2.59 -23.37 -12.96
CA ALA A 209 -1.45 -24.25 -13.23
C ALA A 209 -0.30 -23.99 -12.23
N ILE A 210 -0.06 -22.74 -11.86
CA ILE A 210 0.92 -22.36 -10.83
C ILE A 210 0.51 -22.95 -9.48
N ALA A 211 -0.77 -22.80 -9.09
CA ALA A 211 -1.30 -23.33 -7.85
C ALA A 211 -1.09 -24.86 -7.76
N ARG A 212 -1.50 -25.60 -8.79
CA ARG A 212 -1.27 -27.06 -8.85
C ARG A 212 0.20 -27.45 -8.80
N ARG A 213 1.07 -26.66 -9.43
CA ARG A 213 2.52 -26.91 -9.40
C ARG A 213 3.10 -26.70 -8.00
N LEU A 214 2.67 -25.65 -7.29
CA LEU A 214 3.08 -25.40 -5.90
C LEU A 214 2.65 -26.55 -4.97
N ASP A 215 1.41 -27.05 -5.13
CA ASP A 215 0.91 -28.20 -4.38
C ASP A 215 1.73 -29.46 -4.69
N SER A 216 2.05 -29.70 -5.98
CA SER A 216 2.84 -30.87 -6.39
C SER A 216 4.28 -30.86 -5.86
N LEU A 217 4.84 -29.66 -5.66
CA LEU A 217 6.16 -29.44 -5.07
C LEU A 217 6.13 -29.44 -3.53
N GLY A 218 4.95 -29.52 -2.91
CA GLY A 218 4.78 -29.58 -1.46
C GLY A 218 4.95 -28.24 -0.74
N PHE A 219 4.91 -27.11 -1.45
CA PHE A 219 4.95 -25.79 -0.81
C PHE A 219 3.63 -25.48 -0.12
N LEU A 220 3.71 -25.04 1.14
CA LEU A 220 2.54 -24.68 1.92
C LEU A 220 1.93 -23.34 1.47
N PRO A 221 0.59 -23.22 1.41
CA PRO A 221 -0.10 -21.95 1.19
C PRO A 221 0.21 -20.94 2.28
N PRO A 222 0.03 -19.61 2.03
CA PRO A 222 0.47 -18.56 2.95
C PRO A 222 -0.06 -18.66 4.39
N ALA A 223 -1.28 -19.16 4.60
CA ALA A 223 -1.86 -19.33 5.92
C ALA A 223 -1.18 -20.49 6.68
N ASP A 224 -1.08 -21.65 6.04
CA ASP A 224 -0.48 -22.85 6.66
C ASP A 224 1.02 -22.68 6.87
N TYR A 225 1.69 -21.96 5.97
CA TYR A 225 3.09 -21.63 6.12
C TYR A 225 3.33 -20.81 7.40
N LYS A 226 2.48 -19.83 7.70
CA LYS A 226 2.57 -19.06 8.96
C LYS A 226 2.36 -19.94 10.19
N VAL A 227 1.40 -20.85 10.13
CA VAL A 227 1.14 -21.78 11.23
C VAL A 227 2.34 -22.72 11.42
N SER A 228 2.94 -23.24 10.34
CA SER A 228 4.13 -24.10 10.42
C SER A 228 5.36 -23.38 11.03
N GLN A 229 5.43 -22.05 10.92
CA GLN A 229 6.45 -21.22 11.56
C GLN A 229 6.14 -20.91 13.04
N GLY A 230 5.07 -21.49 13.62
CA GLY A 230 4.68 -21.24 15.01
C GLY A 230 4.02 -19.87 15.24
N ILE A 231 3.65 -19.15 14.18
CA ILE A 231 2.97 -17.86 14.31
C ILE A 231 1.50 -18.11 14.65
N PRO A 232 0.94 -17.54 15.75
CA PRO A 232 -0.46 -17.70 16.12
C PRO A 232 -1.36 -16.94 15.13
N TYR A 233 -1.56 -17.52 13.95
CA TYR A 233 -2.34 -16.92 12.87
C TYR A 233 -3.83 -17.19 13.06
N LYS A 234 -4.58 -16.16 13.47
CA LYS A 234 -6.05 -16.23 13.53
C LYS A 234 -6.64 -15.87 12.17
N THR A 235 -7.41 -16.77 11.59
CA THR A 235 -8.13 -16.57 10.33
C THR A 235 -9.59 -16.94 10.48
N THR A 236 -10.48 -16.23 9.78
CA THR A 236 -11.90 -16.60 9.67
C THR A 236 -12.14 -17.76 8.69
N PHE A 237 -11.13 -18.11 7.89
CA PHE A 237 -11.19 -19.26 6.99
C PHE A 237 -10.99 -20.57 7.77
N LYS A 238 -11.78 -21.58 7.43
CA LYS A 238 -11.54 -22.93 7.96
C LYS A 238 -10.18 -23.41 7.42
N LEU A 239 -9.24 -23.67 8.32
CA LEU A 239 -8.02 -24.40 7.99
C LEU A 239 -8.40 -25.88 7.88
N TYR A 240 -8.23 -26.43 6.69
CA TYR A 240 -8.41 -27.88 6.48
C TYR A 240 -7.13 -28.60 6.93
N GLU A 241 -7.24 -29.88 7.24
CA GLU A 241 -6.06 -30.73 7.57
C GLU A 241 -4.99 -30.69 6.48
N ARG A 242 -5.39 -30.40 5.25
CA ARG A 242 -4.52 -30.19 4.09
C ARG A 242 -5.07 -29.07 3.23
N SER A 243 -4.52 -27.89 3.39
CA SER A 243 -4.86 -26.75 2.54
C SER A 243 -4.12 -26.85 1.20
N HIS A 244 -4.76 -26.31 0.16
CA HIS A 244 -4.24 -26.27 -1.19
C HIS A 244 -4.06 -24.84 -1.68
N TRP A 245 -3.10 -24.64 -2.57
CA TRP A 245 -2.96 -23.39 -3.28
C TRP A 245 -4.18 -23.14 -4.17
N THR A 246 -4.61 -21.91 -4.25
CA THR A 246 -5.71 -21.49 -5.14
C THR A 246 -5.23 -20.46 -6.14
N ALA A 247 -5.87 -20.40 -7.32
CA ALA A 247 -5.61 -19.35 -8.31
C ALA A 247 -5.75 -17.94 -7.72
N VAL A 248 -6.69 -17.76 -6.77
CA VAL A 248 -6.89 -16.49 -6.06
C VAL A 248 -5.69 -16.14 -5.17
N ALA A 249 -5.13 -17.11 -4.45
CA ALA A 249 -3.95 -16.87 -3.62
C ALA A 249 -2.73 -16.49 -4.48
N VAL A 250 -2.53 -17.18 -5.58
CA VAL A 250 -1.48 -16.85 -6.58
C VAL A 250 -1.72 -15.45 -7.15
N GLY A 251 -2.96 -15.11 -7.53
CA GLY A 251 -3.30 -13.78 -8.05
C GLY A 251 -3.02 -12.65 -7.05
N ARG A 252 -3.34 -12.84 -5.77
CA ARG A 252 -3.02 -11.87 -4.72
C ARG A 252 -1.52 -11.64 -4.56
N ILE A 253 -0.70 -12.68 -4.75
CA ILE A 253 0.75 -12.56 -4.75
C ILE A 253 1.21 -11.74 -5.96
N LEU A 254 0.77 -12.09 -7.16
CA LEU A 254 1.17 -11.44 -8.41
C LEU A 254 0.80 -9.94 -8.48
N CYS A 255 -0.28 -9.51 -7.81
CA CYS A 255 -0.72 -8.11 -7.77
C CYS A 255 -0.16 -7.32 -6.57
N ASN A 256 0.62 -7.92 -5.68
CA ASN A 256 1.08 -7.22 -4.48
C ASN A 256 2.38 -6.44 -4.74
N ILE A 257 2.27 -5.13 -4.78
CA ILE A 257 3.39 -4.20 -5.03
C ILE A 257 4.49 -4.27 -3.96
N ALA A 258 4.21 -4.84 -2.78
CA ALA A 258 5.22 -5.04 -1.75
C ALA A 258 6.43 -5.85 -2.23
N TYR A 259 6.24 -6.75 -3.20
CA TYR A 259 7.33 -7.58 -3.72
C TYR A 259 8.38 -6.83 -4.54
N VAL A 260 8.11 -5.59 -4.93
CA VAL A 260 9.10 -4.70 -5.58
C VAL A 260 9.72 -3.68 -4.62
N GLY A 261 9.49 -3.84 -3.32
CA GLY A 261 10.11 -3.00 -2.30
C GLY A 261 9.26 -1.80 -1.88
N ILE A 262 8.02 -1.67 -2.37
CA ILE A 262 7.11 -0.56 -2.05
C ILE A 262 6.14 -1.01 -0.97
N LEU A 263 6.19 -0.34 0.17
CA LEU A 263 5.28 -0.63 1.28
C LEU A 263 4.05 0.27 1.21
N VAL A 264 2.87 -0.34 1.03
CA VAL A 264 1.58 0.35 0.98
C VAL A 264 0.73 -0.04 2.17
N GLN A 265 0.46 0.91 3.04
CA GLN A 265 -0.29 0.72 4.28
C GLN A 265 -1.42 1.74 4.43
N GLY A 266 -2.17 1.71 5.53
CA GLY A 266 -3.23 2.69 5.79
C GLY A 266 -4.43 2.62 4.87
N LYS A 267 -4.66 1.49 4.17
CA LYS A 267 -5.75 1.29 3.20
C LYS A 267 -7.15 1.33 3.83
N THR A 268 -7.25 1.14 5.13
CA THR A 268 -8.52 1.09 5.85
C THR A 268 -8.49 1.93 7.10
N THR A 269 -9.67 2.35 7.55
CA THR A 269 -9.88 3.06 8.80
C THR A 269 -11.20 2.63 9.44
N THR A 270 -11.47 3.12 10.66
CA THR A 270 -12.79 3.03 11.32
C THR A 270 -13.35 4.42 11.55
N PRO A 271 -14.68 4.64 11.53
CA PRO A 271 -15.27 5.98 11.73
C PRO A 271 -14.83 6.62 13.04
N ASN A 272 -14.91 5.86 14.14
CA ASN A 272 -14.48 6.30 15.47
C ASN A 272 -14.15 5.07 16.33
N PHE A 273 -13.77 5.29 17.59
CA PHE A 273 -13.43 4.22 18.53
C PHE A 273 -14.62 3.35 18.97
N LYS A 274 -15.85 3.84 18.82
CA LYS A 274 -17.10 3.11 19.17
C LYS A 274 -17.60 2.21 18.02
N VAL A 275 -17.29 2.58 16.77
CA VAL A 275 -17.79 1.88 15.57
C VAL A 275 -16.66 1.10 14.92
N HIS A 276 -16.69 -0.22 15.04
CA HIS A 276 -15.67 -1.12 14.51
C HIS A 276 -15.86 -1.50 13.03
N LYS A 277 -16.70 -0.74 12.29
CA LYS A 277 -16.89 -0.95 10.85
C LYS A 277 -15.67 -0.50 10.08
N THR A 278 -15.06 -1.40 9.33
CA THR A 278 -13.96 -1.09 8.43
C THR A 278 -14.44 -0.26 7.24
N ILE A 279 -13.79 0.86 6.97
CA ILE A 279 -13.99 1.71 5.79
C ILE A 279 -12.71 1.66 4.97
N TYR A 280 -12.83 1.44 3.65
CA TYR A 280 -11.71 1.56 2.72
C TYR A 280 -11.49 3.02 2.38
N LYS A 281 -10.23 3.43 2.39
CA LYS A 281 -9.80 4.76 1.98
C LYS A 281 -9.56 4.82 0.48
N ALA A 282 -9.67 6.02 -0.11
CA ALA A 282 -9.22 6.26 -1.48
C ALA A 282 -7.70 6.03 -1.60
N GLU A 283 -7.23 5.70 -2.80
CA GLU A 283 -5.82 5.36 -3.02
C GLU A 283 -4.88 6.53 -2.72
N GLU A 284 -5.34 7.76 -2.92
CA GLU A 284 -4.61 9.00 -2.62
C GLU A 284 -4.36 9.21 -1.12
N GLU A 285 -5.12 8.52 -0.27
CA GLU A 285 -4.99 8.57 1.19
C GLU A 285 -4.12 7.44 1.77
N TRP A 286 -3.58 6.57 0.92
CA TRP A 286 -2.74 5.47 1.37
C TRP A 286 -1.34 5.96 1.72
N ASP A 287 -0.74 5.36 2.74
CA ASP A 287 0.64 5.62 3.11
C ASP A 287 1.55 4.73 2.23
N ILE A 288 2.25 5.34 1.26
CA ILE A 288 3.10 4.65 0.28
C ILE A 288 4.55 5.07 0.51
N VAL A 289 5.43 4.09 0.76
CA VAL A 289 6.87 4.33 0.96
C VAL A 289 7.68 3.40 0.08
N GLU A 290 8.46 3.97 -0.83
CA GLU A 290 9.36 3.23 -1.70
C GLU A 290 10.65 2.83 -0.98
N GLY A 291 11.17 1.64 -1.29
CA GLY A 291 12.42 1.13 -0.71
C GLY A 291 12.35 0.78 0.78
N ALA A 292 11.15 0.77 1.39
CA ALA A 292 10.96 0.45 2.80
C ALA A 292 11.24 -1.01 3.14
N ILE A 293 11.15 -1.91 2.16
CA ILE A 293 11.36 -3.35 2.32
C ILE A 293 12.25 -3.88 1.18
N PRO A 294 13.05 -4.94 1.42
CA PRO A 294 13.91 -5.49 0.37
C PRO A 294 13.06 -6.10 -0.76
N PRO A 295 13.31 -5.78 -2.04
CA PRO A 295 12.53 -6.32 -3.15
C PRO A 295 12.81 -7.82 -3.35
N ILE A 296 11.76 -8.61 -3.66
CA ILE A 296 11.86 -10.02 -4.04
C ILE A 296 11.96 -10.18 -5.56
N VAL A 297 11.23 -9.34 -6.30
CA VAL A 297 11.19 -9.34 -7.76
C VAL A 297 11.56 -7.96 -8.30
N SER A 298 11.99 -7.91 -9.56
CA SER A 298 12.29 -6.64 -10.22
C SER A 298 10.99 -5.89 -10.55
N TRP A 299 11.06 -4.56 -10.57
CA TRP A 299 9.95 -3.71 -11.01
C TRP A 299 9.45 -4.10 -12.41
N ILE A 300 10.39 -4.44 -13.31
CA ILE A 300 10.10 -4.82 -14.68
C ILE A 300 9.28 -6.11 -14.72
N ASP A 301 9.69 -7.16 -14.01
CA ASP A 301 8.96 -8.43 -13.95
C ASP A 301 7.55 -8.23 -13.38
N PHE A 302 7.41 -7.33 -12.39
CA PHE A 302 6.12 -6.98 -11.80
C PHE A 302 5.18 -6.31 -12.80
N ILE A 303 5.67 -5.31 -13.58
CA ILE A 303 4.85 -4.63 -14.60
C ILE A 303 4.42 -5.62 -15.69
N ILE A 304 5.35 -6.43 -16.19
CA ILE A 304 5.08 -7.44 -17.21
C ILE A 304 3.99 -8.40 -16.73
N VAL A 305 4.11 -8.90 -15.51
CA VAL A 305 3.12 -9.84 -14.94
C VAL A 305 1.75 -9.19 -14.79
N ASN A 306 1.68 -7.95 -14.29
CA ASN A 306 0.39 -7.26 -14.13
C ASN A 306 -0.25 -6.97 -15.49
N HIS A 307 0.52 -6.56 -16.51
CA HIS A 307 0.00 -6.44 -17.87
C HIS A 307 -0.56 -7.78 -18.42
N LEU A 308 0.16 -8.89 -18.18
CA LEU A 308 -0.33 -10.22 -18.57
C LEU A 308 -1.58 -10.68 -17.78
N LEU A 309 -1.83 -10.13 -16.60
CA LEU A 309 -3.04 -10.41 -15.83
C LEU A 309 -4.27 -9.67 -16.38
N GLU A 310 -4.08 -8.50 -16.96
CA GLU A 310 -5.14 -7.71 -17.61
C GLU A 310 -5.58 -8.35 -18.94
N LYS A 311 -4.68 -9.07 -19.61
CA LYS A 311 -4.98 -9.70 -20.90
C LYS A 311 -5.67 -11.05 -20.71
N ASP A 312 -6.61 -11.36 -21.60
CA ASP A 312 -7.27 -12.68 -21.62
C ASP A 312 -6.32 -13.76 -22.17
N THR A 313 -5.67 -14.46 -21.25
CA THR A 313 -4.76 -15.58 -21.56
C THR A 313 -5.38 -16.94 -21.22
N ARG A 314 -6.70 -17.09 -21.34
CA ARG A 314 -7.38 -18.36 -21.10
C ARG A 314 -6.79 -19.45 -21.99
N THR A 315 -6.42 -20.59 -21.37
CA THR A 315 -5.94 -21.78 -22.08
C THR A 315 -7.10 -22.72 -22.38
N ALA A 316 -6.97 -23.50 -23.45
CA ALA A 316 -7.93 -24.57 -23.70
C ALA A 316 -7.91 -25.59 -22.54
N PRO A 317 -9.05 -26.25 -22.24
CA PRO A 317 -9.09 -27.31 -21.22
C PRO A 317 -7.99 -28.35 -21.45
N GLY A 318 -7.23 -28.66 -20.40
CA GLY A 318 -6.10 -29.60 -20.45
C GLY A 318 -4.76 -29.02 -20.88
N GLN A 319 -4.67 -27.78 -21.33
CA GLN A 319 -3.41 -27.10 -21.64
C GLN A 319 -3.00 -26.21 -20.44
N GLY A 320 -1.84 -26.50 -19.84
CA GLY A 320 -1.32 -25.73 -18.69
C GLY A 320 -0.53 -24.48 -19.07
N THR A 321 -0.16 -24.32 -20.37
CA THR A 321 0.66 -23.21 -20.87
C THR A 321 -0.01 -22.52 -22.07
N VAL A 322 0.26 -21.24 -22.22
CA VAL A 322 -0.21 -20.41 -23.34
C VAL A 322 0.78 -20.46 -24.52
N TYR A 323 0.29 -20.21 -25.74
CA TYR A 323 1.14 -20.09 -26.92
C TYR A 323 2.03 -18.84 -26.87
N LEU A 324 3.07 -18.84 -27.74
CA LEU A 324 4.13 -17.83 -27.77
C LEU A 324 3.63 -16.38 -27.73
N PHE A 325 2.64 -16.03 -28.53
CA PHE A 325 2.11 -14.66 -28.66
C PHE A 325 0.74 -14.47 -28.00
N SER A 326 0.23 -15.45 -27.26
CA SER A 326 -1.07 -15.31 -26.59
C SER A 326 -1.07 -14.18 -25.56
N GLY A 327 -2.10 -13.34 -25.59
CA GLY A 327 -2.27 -12.22 -24.66
C GLY A 327 -1.50 -10.95 -25.02
N ILE A 328 -0.60 -10.98 -26.03
CA ILE A 328 0.13 -9.81 -26.51
C ILE A 328 -0.15 -9.51 -27.98
N LEU A 329 -0.91 -10.37 -28.68
CA LEU A 329 -1.25 -10.20 -30.09
C LEU A 329 -2.70 -9.76 -30.20
N GLU A 330 -2.94 -8.57 -30.75
CA GLU A 330 -4.23 -7.90 -30.82
C GLU A 330 -4.58 -7.47 -32.25
N CYS A 331 -5.87 -7.36 -32.50
CA CYS A 331 -6.41 -6.79 -33.73
C CYS A 331 -6.35 -5.26 -33.65
N ALA A 332 -5.75 -4.59 -34.62
CA ALA A 332 -5.67 -3.12 -34.66
C ALA A 332 -7.06 -2.47 -34.83
N ASP A 333 -8.06 -3.19 -35.41
CA ASP A 333 -9.37 -2.62 -35.70
C ASP A 333 -10.33 -2.71 -34.50
N CYS A 334 -10.34 -3.85 -33.76
CA CYS A 334 -11.27 -4.07 -32.67
C CYS A 334 -10.60 -4.22 -31.30
N HIS A 335 -9.28 -4.14 -31.23
CA HIS A 335 -8.44 -4.26 -30.03
C HIS A 335 -8.66 -5.55 -29.21
N GLN A 336 -9.25 -6.60 -29.82
CA GLN A 336 -9.43 -7.90 -29.21
C GLN A 336 -8.27 -8.83 -29.56
N SER A 337 -8.02 -9.82 -28.70
CA SER A 337 -6.92 -10.77 -28.85
C SER A 337 -7.06 -11.59 -30.13
N LEU A 338 -5.94 -11.85 -30.81
CA LEU A 338 -5.87 -12.87 -31.85
C LEU A 338 -5.62 -14.24 -31.22
N VAL A 339 -6.44 -15.22 -31.63
CA VAL A 339 -6.35 -16.59 -31.12
C VAL A 339 -5.66 -17.51 -32.12
N ARG A 340 -4.82 -18.44 -31.63
CA ARG A 340 -4.14 -19.43 -32.47
C ARG A 340 -5.13 -20.50 -32.96
N LYS A 341 -5.16 -20.71 -34.26
CA LYS A 341 -5.90 -21.79 -34.91
C LYS A 341 -4.92 -22.78 -35.57
N PRO A 342 -4.83 -24.03 -35.10
CA PRO A 342 -4.05 -25.05 -35.77
C PRO A 342 -4.72 -25.52 -37.06
N THR A 343 -3.95 -25.74 -38.10
CA THR A 343 -4.42 -26.31 -39.37
C THR A 343 -3.46 -27.43 -39.75
N LYS A 344 -3.97 -28.62 -40.03
CA LYS A 344 -3.18 -29.75 -40.49
C LYS A 344 -3.20 -29.83 -42.01
N TYR A 345 -2.01 -29.89 -42.63
CA TYR A 345 -1.85 -30.06 -44.05
C TYR A 345 -0.66 -31.01 -44.31
N ASN A 346 -0.83 -32.05 -45.11
CA ASN A 346 0.16 -33.06 -45.40
C ASN A 346 0.85 -33.66 -44.14
N GLY A 347 0.07 -33.95 -43.10
CA GLY A 347 0.58 -34.51 -41.83
C GLY A 347 1.36 -33.52 -40.93
N LYS A 348 1.57 -32.28 -41.39
CA LYS A 348 2.22 -31.21 -40.61
C LYS A 348 1.18 -30.24 -40.03
N GLU A 349 1.39 -29.81 -38.81
CA GLU A 349 0.55 -28.79 -38.18
C GLU A 349 1.11 -27.38 -38.43
N TYR A 350 0.26 -26.47 -38.90
CA TYR A 350 0.55 -25.07 -39.13
C TYR A 350 -0.32 -24.22 -38.21
N GLY A 351 0.29 -23.28 -37.49
CA GLY A 351 -0.42 -22.32 -36.65
C GLY A 351 -0.73 -21.02 -37.42
N TYR A 352 -1.94 -20.53 -37.25
CA TYR A 352 -2.36 -19.22 -37.69
C TYR A 352 -3.02 -18.46 -36.57
N TYR A 353 -2.79 -17.16 -36.49
CA TYR A 353 -3.50 -16.27 -35.58
C TYR A 353 -4.66 -15.60 -36.32
N VAL A 354 -5.85 -15.61 -35.72
CA VAL A 354 -7.07 -15.02 -36.26
C VAL A 354 -7.76 -14.17 -35.19
N CYS A 355 -8.38 -13.07 -35.60
CA CYS A 355 -9.13 -12.23 -34.68
C CYS A 355 -10.28 -13.02 -34.02
N SER A 356 -10.36 -12.96 -32.69
CA SER A 356 -11.40 -13.66 -31.91
C SER A 356 -12.80 -13.11 -32.25
N THR A 357 -12.94 -11.79 -32.34
CA THR A 357 -14.21 -11.12 -32.67
C THR A 357 -14.67 -11.47 -34.08
N ASN A 358 -13.78 -11.37 -35.08
CA ASN A 358 -14.15 -11.75 -36.46
C ASN A 358 -14.53 -13.23 -36.58
N ARG A 359 -13.92 -14.10 -35.79
CA ARG A 359 -14.26 -15.52 -35.77
C ARG A 359 -15.67 -15.77 -35.27
N ASP A 360 -16.06 -15.09 -34.17
CA ASP A 360 -17.29 -15.35 -33.43
C ASP A 360 -18.43 -14.38 -33.85
N HIS A 361 -18.09 -13.12 -34.21
CA HIS A 361 -19.03 -12.02 -34.52
C HIS A 361 -18.48 -11.16 -35.66
N LYS A 362 -18.65 -11.63 -36.89
CA LYS A 362 -18.16 -10.96 -38.12
C LYS A 362 -18.71 -9.54 -38.32
N GLU A 363 -19.87 -9.23 -37.73
CA GLU A 363 -20.48 -7.91 -37.78
C GLU A 363 -19.74 -6.86 -36.95
N GLN A 364 -19.06 -7.30 -35.90
CA GLN A 364 -18.33 -6.40 -34.98
C GLN A 364 -16.88 -6.16 -35.43
N CYS A 365 -16.29 -7.06 -36.19
CA CYS A 365 -14.99 -6.89 -36.80
C CYS A 365 -14.99 -7.50 -38.21
N SER A 366 -14.93 -6.64 -39.22
CA SER A 366 -14.96 -7.05 -40.63
C SER A 366 -13.63 -7.61 -41.15
N SER A 367 -12.55 -7.44 -40.41
CA SER A 367 -11.21 -7.77 -40.86
C SER A 367 -10.82 -9.23 -40.56
N PRO A 368 -10.77 -10.10 -41.59
CA PRO A 368 -10.37 -11.48 -41.42
C PRO A 368 -8.85 -11.61 -41.29
N HIS A 369 -8.27 -11.14 -40.16
CA HIS A 369 -6.85 -11.27 -39.91
C HIS A 369 -6.46 -12.75 -39.89
N ARG A 370 -5.48 -13.11 -40.72
CA ARG A 370 -4.88 -14.45 -40.74
C ARG A 370 -3.36 -14.32 -40.84
N VAL A 371 -2.68 -14.37 -39.71
CA VAL A 371 -1.23 -14.25 -39.65
C VAL A 371 -0.60 -15.61 -39.42
N SER A 372 0.35 -15.99 -40.27
CA SER A 372 1.08 -17.24 -40.10
C SER A 372 2.02 -17.15 -38.89
N GLU A 373 1.91 -18.10 -37.96
CA GLU A 373 2.78 -18.20 -36.79
C GLU A 373 4.27 -18.28 -37.16
N ALA A 374 4.61 -19.04 -38.21
CA ALA A 374 6.00 -19.20 -38.66
C ALA A 374 6.59 -17.89 -39.21
N LYS A 375 5.78 -17.13 -40.00
CA LYS A 375 6.21 -15.82 -40.53
C LYS A 375 6.38 -14.83 -39.38
N LEU A 376 5.41 -14.76 -38.47
CA LEU A 376 5.46 -13.86 -37.32
C LEU A 376 6.67 -14.16 -36.43
N LYS A 377 6.94 -15.43 -36.11
CA LYS A 377 8.16 -15.83 -35.37
C LYS A 377 9.44 -15.33 -36.01
N LYS A 378 9.57 -15.50 -37.34
CA LYS A 378 10.78 -15.07 -38.06
C LYS A 378 10.94 -13.54 -38.02
N SER A 379 9.85 -12.79 -38.29
CA SER A 379 9.87 -11.32 -38.26
C SER A 379 10.18 -10.80 -36.86
N MET A 380 9.54 -11.35 -35.82
CA MET A 380 9.78 -10.94 -34.43
C MET A 380 11.20 -11.25 -33.98
N LEU A 381 11.79 -12.37 -34.40
CA LEU A 381 13.17 -12.69 -34.08
C LEU A 381 14.14 -11.62 -34.63
N LEU A 382 13.99 -11.27 -35.91
CA LEU A 382 14.83 -10.24 -36.54
C LEU A 382 14.63 -8.88 -35.88
N LEU A 383 13.39 -8.50 -35.57
CA LEU A 383 13.08 -7.24 -34.94
C LEU A 383 13.67 -7.13 -33.52
N ILE A 384 13.56 -8.20 -32.72
CA ILE A 384 14.12 -8.23 -31.38
C ILE A 384 15.65 -8.20 -31.43
N GLN A 385 16.28 -8.94 -32.33
CA GLN A 385 17.74 -8.91 -32.52
C GLN A 385 18.22 -7.50 -32.88
N HIS A 386 17.50 -6.82 -33.78
CA HIS A 386 17.79 -5.43 -34.14
C HIS A 386 17.64 -4.50 -32.94
N GLN A 387 16.56 -4.61 -32.19
CA GLN A 387 16.28 -3.79 -30.99
C GLN A 387 17.37 -3.97 -29.93
N ILE A 388 17.80 -5.21 -29.65
CA ILE A 388 18.89 -5.47 -28.70
C ILE A 388 20.20 -4.82 -29.19
N SER A 389 20.51 -4.90 -30.49
CA SER A 389 21.69 -4.23 -31.06
C SER A 389 21.64 -2.71 -30.84
N MET A 390 20.45 -2.11 -31.04
CA MET A 390 20.23 -0.68 -30.76
C MET A 390 20.43 -0.34 -29.29
N MET A 391 19.98 -1.20 -28.36
CA MET A 391 20.17 -1.01 -26.92
C MET A 391 21.65 -1.10 -26.50
N VAL A 392 22.45 -2.00 -27.11
CA VAL A 392 23.90 -2.07 -26.88
C VAL A 392 24.55 -0.75 -27.27
N ASN A 393 24.21 -0.23 -28.45
CA ASN A 393 24.75 1.03 -28.97
C ASN A 393 24.30 2.21 -28.09
N LEU A 394 23.04 2.27 -27.70
CA LEU A 394 22.49 3.28 -26.79
C LEU A 394 23.26 3.29 -25.47
N LYS A 395 23.44 2.12 -24.82
CA LYS A 395 24.22 2.03 -23.58
C LYS A 395 25.62 2.60 -23.71
N SER A 396 26.30 2.25 -24.79
CA SER A 396 27.67 2.73 -25.04
C SER A 396 27.74 4.26 -25.25
N VAL A 397 26.70 4.85 -25.87
CA VAL A 397 26.60 6.31 -26.04
C VAL A 397 26.27 6.99 -24.72
N LEU A 398 25.33 6.45 -23.93
CA LEU A 398 24.99 7.00 -22.62
C LEU A 398 26.20 6.97 -21.67
N GLN A 399 26.93 5.85 -21.59
CA GLN A 399 28.16 5.77 -20.80
C GLN A 399 29.21 6.81 -21.26
N TYR A 400 29.37 7.02 -22.56
CA TYR A 400 30.24 8.06 -23.06
C TYR A 400 29.76 9.45 -22.63
N VAL A 401 28.47 9.74 -22.74
CA VAL A 401 27.88 11.01 -22.29
C VAL A 401 28.11 11.26 -20.79
N GLU A 402 28.09 10.23 -19.95
CA GLU A 402 28.41 10.33 -18.51
C GLU A 402 29.85 10.73 -18.25
N THR A 403 30.80 10.38 -19.14
CA THR A 403 32.23 10.75 -19.00
C THR A 403 32.52 12.19 -19.38
N ILE A 404 31.62 12.90 -20.08
CA ILE A 404 31.80 14.29 -20.47
C ILE A 404 31.72 15.18 -19.23
N PRO A 405 32.74 15.99 -18.87
CA PRO A 405 32.71 16.91 -17.74
C PRO A 405 31.52 17.87 -17.85
N PHE A 406 30.84 18.09 -16.76
CA PHE A 406 29.63 18.95 -16.72
C PHE A 406 29.94 20.41 -17.10
N SER A 407 31.18 20.87 -16.84
CA SER A 407 31.66 22.20 -17.20
C SER A 407 31.70 22.43 -18.72
N ASP A 408 31.91 21.37 -19.52
CA ASP A 408 32.05 21.45 -20.98
C ASP A 408 30.68 21.29 -21.68
N ARG A 409 29.69 20.90 -20.95
CA ARG A 409 28.30 20.90 -21.41
C ARG A 409 27.79 22.32 -21.33
N LYS A 410 27.89 23.09 -22.42
CA LYS A 410 27.19 24.36 -22.55
C LYS A 410 25.70 24.10 -22.47
N VAL A 411 25.18 24.11 -21.23
CA VAL A 411 23.75 24.08 -20.90
C VAL A 411 23.15 25.44 -21.27
N GLU A 412 23.31 25.85 -22.52
CA GLU A 412 22.94 27.20 -22.98
C GLU A 412 21.45 27.32 -23.36
N LYS A 413 20.68 26.24 -23.43
CA LYS A 413 19.30 26.32 -23.93
C LYS A 413 18.16 25.80 -23.04
N GLU A 414 18.40 25.10 -21.94
CA GLU A 414 17.33 24.98 -20.92
C GLU A 414 17.13 26.28 -20.13
N SER A 415 17.67 27.33 -20.60
CA SER A 415 18.07 28.39 -19.77
C SER A 415 17.66 29.80 -20.17
N ASN A 416 16.53 30.00 -20.69
CA ASN A 416 15.94 31.32 -20.45
C ASN A 416 15.92 31.63 -18.94
N ARG A 417 15.64 30.63 -18.09
CA ARG A 417 15.59 30.77 -16.63
C ARG A 417 16.99 30.82 -16.01
N MET A 418 17.91 29.92 -16.39
CA MET A 418 19.31 29.94 -15.91
C MET A 418 20.05 31.19 -16.39
N GLU A 419 19.84 31.62 -17.65
CA GLU A 419 20.40 32.83 -18.16
C GLU A 419 19.85 34.10 -17.48
N MET A 420 18.55 34.11 -17.15
CA MET A 420 17.94 35.15 -16.35
C MET A 420 18.53 35.19 -14.93
N LEU A 421 18.66 34.03 -14.26
CA LEU A 421 19.26 33.93 -12.93
C LEU A 421 20.74 34.41 -12.95
N LYS A 422 21.52 34.02 -13.96
CA LYS A 422 22.90 34.50 -14.11
C LYS A 422 22.99 35.99 -14.36
N LYS A 423 22.11 36.56 -15.20
CA LYS A 423 22.04 38.02 -15.45
C LYS A 423 21.66 38.77 -14.18
N GLU A 424 20.67 38.26 -13.41
CA GLU A 424 20.25 38.85 -12.16
C GLU A 424 21.35 38.77 -11.09
N TYR A 425 22.08 37.65 -11.01
CA TYR A 425 23.23 37.49 -10.11
C TYR A 425 24.33 38.49 -10.44
N GLN A 426 24.73 38.57 -11.72
CA GLN A 426 25.78 39.53 -12.17
C GLN A 426 25.35 40.98 -11.95
N TRP A 427 24.08 41.29 -12.12
CA TRP A 427 23.53 42.63 -11.83
C TRP A 427 23.64 42.97 -10.37
N ASN A 428 23.19 42.07 -9.46
CA ASN A 428 23.29 42.31 -8.01
C ASN A 428 24.75 42.38 -7.54
N LEU A 429 25.66 41.63 -8.15
CA LEU A 429 27.08 41.70 -7.85
C LEU A 429 27.69 43.02 -8.26
N LYS A 430 27.33 43.55 -9.43
CA LYS A 430 27.74 44.89 -9.88
C LYS A 430 27.22 45.99 -8.96
N LEU A 431 25.96 45.92 -8.57
CA LEU A 431 25.38 46.88 -7.63
C LEU A 431 26.08 46.85 -6.26
N SER A 432 26.39 45.65 -5.75
CA SER A 432 27.13 45.48 -4.48
C SER A 432 28.53 46.09 -4.56
N THR A 433 29.19 46.07 -5.76
CA THR A 433 30.51 46.70 -5.96
C THR A 433 30.43 48.22 -6.05
N SER A 434 29.42 48.73 -6.75
CA SER A 434 29.23 50.20 -6.89
C SER A 434 28.77 50.90 -5.60
N LEU A 435 28.22 50.14 -4.65
CA LEU A 435 27.88 50.66 -3.30
C LEU A 435 29.12 51.18 -2.55
N TYR A 436 30.27 50.53 -2.74
CA TYR A 436 31.50 50.97 -2.08
C TYR A 436 31.98 52.31 -2.63
N GLU A 437 31.85 52.55 -3.95
CA GLU A 437 32.20 53.80 -4.62
C GLU A 437 31.27 54.93 -4.12
N SER A 438 29.94 54.70 -4.09
CA SER A 438 28.95 55.66 -3.57
C SER A 438 29.16 56.01 -2.10
N PHE A 439 29.63 55.06 -1.28
CA PHE A 439 30.01 55.32 0.10
C PHE A 439 31.25 56.18 0.24
N GLN A 440 32.28 55.96 -0.61
CA GLN A 440 33.49 56.77 -0.62
C GLN A 440 33.23 58.20 -1.12
N GLU A 441 32.28 58.39 -2.03
CA GLU A 441 31.84 59.69 -2.52
C GLU A 441 30.96 60.46 -1.55
N GLY A 442 30.61 59.83 -0.42
CA GLY A 442 29.80 60.47 0.62
C GLY A 442 28.30 60.55 0.30
N ILE A 443 27.83 59.80 -0.72
CA ILE A 443 26.44 59.77 -1.15
C ILE A 443 25.60 58.89 -0.17
N LEU A 444 26.24 57.86 0.42
CA LEU A 444 25.60 56.95 1.35
C LEU A 444 26.18 57.09 2.76
N THR A 445 25.31 57.01 3.77
CA THR A 445 25.74 56.90 5.17
C THR A 445 26.27 55.49 5.45
N LYS A 446 27.04 55.31 6.52
CA LYS A 446 27.60 54.01 6.92
C LYS A 446 26.51 52.97 7.17
N ASP A 447 25.40 53.36 7.77
CA ASP A 447 24.30 52.46 8.11
C ASP A 447 23.53 52.04 6.85
N GLU A 448 23.28 52.94 5.93
CA GLU A 448 22.66 52.62 4.63
C GLU A 448 23.55 51.72 3.79
N TYR A 449 24.87 51.98 3.76
CA TYR A 449 25.84 51.08 3.09
C TYR A 449 25.81 49.66 3.62
N LEU A 450 25.84 49.50 4.95
CA LEU A 450 25.83 48.18 5.60
C LEU A 450 24.51 47.44 5.34
N GLN A 451 23.39 48.15 5.42
CA GLN A 451 22.07 47.58 5.14
C GLN A 451 21.93 47.10 3.69
N MET A 452 22.28 47.96 2.73
CA MET A 452 22.21 47.62 1.32
C MET A 452 23.19 46.50 0.94
N LYS A 453 24.41 46.52 1.46
CA LYS A 453 25.39 45.45 1.27
C LYS A 453 24.89 44.13 1.76
N LYS A 454 24.23 44.08 2.93
CA LYS A 454 23.61 42.88 3.47
C LYS A 454 22.52 42.36 2.54
N GLN A 455 21.61 43.23 2.08
CA GLN A 455 20.53 42.84 1.16
C GLN A 455 21.05 42.24 -0.15
N TYR A 456 22.03 42.88 -0.79
CA TYR A 456 22.62 42.34 -2.03
C TYR A 456 23.39 41.03 -1.81
N SER A 457 24.07 40.88 -0.67
CA SER A 457 24.76 39.64 -0.31
C SER A 457 23.79 38.49 -0.08
N GLU A 458 22.69 38.74 0.63
CA GLU A 458 21.62 37.77 0.85
C GLU A 458 20.98 37.34 -0.49
N ARG A 459 20.69 38.35 -1.36
CA ARG A 459 20.11 38.06 -2.68
C ARG A 459 21.04 37.28 -3.58
N CYS A 460 22.33 37.57 -3.58
CA CYS A 460 23.33 36.77 -4.31
C CYS A 460 23.37 35.33 -3.79
N GLY A 461 23.32 35.11 -2.47
CA GLY A 461 23.27 33.77 -1.89
C GLY A 461 22.02 32.99 -2.26
N GLU A 462 20.85 33.64 -2.29
CA GLU A 462 19.60 33.03 -2.76
C GLU A 462 19.69 32.62 -4.24
N LEU A 463 20.24 33.48 -5.09
CA LEU A 463 20.41 33.20 -6.51
C LEU A 463 21.41 32.08 -6.76
N GLU A 464 22.50 31.98 -5.99
CA GLU A 464 23.44 30.84 -6.03
C GLU A 464 22.75 29.53 -5.68
N GLN A 465 21.96 29.50 -4.60
CA GLN A 465 21.19 28.32 -4.21
C GLN A 465 20.17 27.91 -5.28
N LEU A 466 19.48 28.87 -5.90
CA LEU A 466 18.54 28.59 -6.99
C LEU A 466 19.25 28.03 -8.22
N MET A 467 20.43 28.53 -8.57
CA MET A 467 21.25 28.01 -9.68
C MET A 467 21.77 26.61 -9.37
N GLU A 468 22.24 26.34 -8.14
CA GLU A 468 22.67 25.01 -7.71
C GLU A 468 21.51 24.02 -7.74
N HIS A 469 20.33 24.40 -7.25
CA HIS A 469 19.14 23.57 -7.31
C HIS A 469 18.74 23.21 -8.74
N GLN A 470 18.79 24.19 -9.67
CA GLN A 470 18.49 23.96 -11.09
C GLN A 470 19.49 23.00 -11.74
N VAL A 471 20.77 23.13 -11.39
CA VAL A 471 21.83 22.21 -11.84
C VAL A 471 21.62 20.79 -11.28
N GLU A 472 21.27 20.68 -10.01
CA GLU A 472 21.04 19.38 -9.39
C GLU A 472 19.73 18.73 -9.90
N GLU A 473 18.70 19.51 -10.20
CA GLU A 473 17.48 19.04 -10.83
C GLU A 473 17.77 18.48 -12.24
N SER A 474 18.55 19.19 -13.05
CA SER A 474 19.01 18.70 -14.35
C SER A 474 19.91 17.46 -14.24
N ARG A 475 20.77 17.38 -13.23
CA ARG A 475 21.57 16.18 -12.91
C ARG A 475 20.67 15.00 -12.51
N ASN A 476 19.65 15.24 -11.72
CA ASN A 476 18.75 14.20 -11.25
C ASN A 476 17.86 13.68 -12.38
N ILE A 477 17.40 14.53 -13.29
CA ILE A 477 16.72 14.12 -14.51
C ILE A 477 17.66 13.24 -15.35
N PHE A 478 18.92 13.66 -15.52
CA PHE A 478 19.89 12.87 -16.25
C PHE A 478 20.27 11.56 -15.54
N ARG A 479 20.46 11.57 -14.22
CA ARG A 479 20.66 10.36 -13.41
C ARG A 479 19.45 9.45 -13.44
N ASN A 480 18.22 9.96 -13.49
CA ASN A 480 17.02 9.15 -13.63
C ASN A 480 16.94 8.50 -15.01
N ILE A 481 17.36 9.18 -16.07
CA ILE A 481 17.44 8.60 -17.41
C ILE A 481 18.60 7.61 -17.53
N CYS A 482 19.76 7.89 -16.92
CA CYS A 482 20.96 7.06 -17.02
C CYS A 482 21.18 6.12 -15.84
N GLY A 483 20.83 6.48 -14.63
CA GLY A 483 21.18 5.76 -13.39
C GLY A 483 20.13 4.80 -12.85
N LYS A 484 18.86 4.90 -13.28
CA LYS A 484 17.80 3.89 -13.01
C LYS A 484 17.59 2.94 -14.21
N ASN A 485 18.55 2.82 -15.10
CA ASN A 485 18.41 2.12 -16.39
C ASN A 485 18.47 0.59 -16.26
N ASN A 486 17.81 0.04 -15.26
CA ASN A 486 17.52 -1.40 -15.21
C ASN A 486 16.80 -1.89 -16.48
N TRP A 487 16.11 -0.99 -17.21
CA TRP A 487 15.40 -1.36 -18.44
C TRP A 487 16.36 -1.65 -19.62
N ILE A 488 17.43 -0.88 -19.82
CA ILE A 488 18.46 -1.20 -20.84
C ILE A 488 19.12 -2.53 -20.49
N ASP A 489 19.51 -2.71 -19.23
CA ASP A 489 20.12 -3.96 -18.76
C ASP A 489 19.14 -5.14 -18.87
N HIS A 490 17.84 -4.89 -18.75
CA HIS A 490 16.83 -5.90 -18.99
C HIS A 490 16.86 -6.44 -20.43
N PHE A 491 16.96 -5.57 -21.43
CA PHE A 491 17.14 -5.99 -22.83
C PHE A 491 18.47 -6.73 -23.04
N LEU A 492 19.55 -6.26 -22.43
CA LEU A 492 20.89 -6.82 -22.59
C LEU A 492 21.07 -8.18 -21.92
N LYS A 493 20.25 -8.54 -20.92
CA LYS A 493 20.26 -9.88 -20.30
C LYS A 493 20.05 -11.02 -21.29
N PHE A 494 19.34 -10.76 -22.39
CA PHE A 494 19.02 -11.79 -23.37
C PHE A 494 20.13 -12.06 -24.40
N GLY A 495 21.13 -11.17 -24.54
CA GLY A 495 22.31 -11.39 -25.37
C GLY A 495 21.99 -11.72 -26.85
N GLN A 496 22.73 -12.69 -27.43
CA GLN A 496 22.51 -13.18 -28.80
C GLN A 496 21.39 -14.26 -28.79
N ILE A 497 20.25 -13.89 -29.36
CA ILE A 497 19.06 -14.74 -29.42
C ILE A 497 19.09 -15.55 -30.72
N LYS A 498 18.92 -16.87 -30.64
CA LYS A 498 18.80 -17.77 -31.81
C LYS A 498 17.34 -18.20 -32.04
N GLU A 499 16.57 -18.36 -30.98
CA GLU A 499 15.18 -18.80 -31.02
C GLU A 499 14.32 -17.96 -30.06
N LEU A 500 13.03 -17.85 -30.40
CA LEU A 500 12.06 -17.16 -29.56
C LEU A 500 11.43 -18.13 -28.57
N ASP A 501 11.50 -17.82 -27.30
CA ASP A 501 10.65 -18.41 -26.26
C ASP A 501 9.64 -17.38 -25.74
N ARG A 502 8.65 -17.85 -25.00
CA ARG A 502 7.60 -16.97 -24.48
C ARG A 502 8.14 -15.96 -23.47
N ARG A 503 9.06 -16.38 -22.61
CA ARG A 503 9.67 -15.50 -21.60
C ARG A 503 10.33 -14.31 -22.27
N LEU A 504 11.11 -14.54 -23.29
CA LEU A 504 11.79 -13.51 -24.05
C LEU A 504 10.81 -12.55 -24.72
N VAL A 505 9.80 -13.09 -25.40
CA VAL A 505 8.81 -12.28 -26.12
C VAL A 505 8.05 -11.35 -25.16
N VAL A 506 7.46 -11.88 -24.08
CA VAL A 506 6.69 -11.05 -23.13
C VAL A 506 7.57 -10.12 -22.29
N SER A 507 8.86 -10.43 -22.15
CA SER A 507 9.80 -9.58 -21.42
C SER A 507 10.27 -8.39 -22.23
N LEU A 508 10.25 -8.45 -23.55
CA LEU A 508 10.73 -7.39 -24.44
C LEU A 508 9.59 -6.67 -25.16
N ILE A 509 8.53 -7.39 -25.54
CA ILE A 509 7.40 -6.86 -26.30
C ILE A 509 6.21 -6.68 -25.35
N LYS A 510 5.64 -5.47 -25.35
CA LYS A 510 4.43 -5.13 -24.60
C LYS A 510 3.20 -5.61 -25.36
N ASP A 511 3.02 -5.14 -26.60
CA ASP A 511 1.87 -5.47 -27.44
C ASP A 511 2.29 -5.61 -28.92
N ILE A 512 1.56 -6.44 -29.65
CA ILE A 512 1.70 -6.62 -31.09
C ILE A 512 0.32 -6.40 -31.71
N GLN A 513 0.18 -5.39 -32.56
CA GLN A 513 -1.08 -5.11 -33.26
C GLN A 513 -0.99 -5.55 -34.73
N VAL A 514 -2.07 -6.15 -35.21
CA VAL A 514 -2.17 -6.61 -36.61
C VAL A 514 -3.27 -5.81 -37.31
N THR A 515 -2.90 -5.10 -38.38
CA THR A 515 -3.83 -4.33 -39.20
C THR A 515 -4.59 -5.22 -40.20
N ALA A 516 -5.68 -4.71 -40.76
CA ALA A 516 -6.46 -5.40 -41.83
C ALA A 516 -5.62 -5.80 -43.04
N GLN A 517 -4.59 -5.02 -43.35
CA GLN A 517 -3.68 -5.26 -44.49
C GLN A 517 -2.61 -6.33 -44.17
N GLY A 518 -2.57 -6.81 -42.92
CA GLY A 518 -1.58 -7.79 -42.46
C GLY A 518 -0.24 -7.19 -42.03
N ASN A 519 -0.15 -5.87 -41.90
CA ASN A 519 0.99 -5.22 -41.29
C ASN A 519 0.98 -5.48 -39.78
N VAL A 520 2.17 -5.53 -39.20
CA VAL A 520 2.36 -5.84 -37.79
C VAL A 520 3.08 -4.69 -37.13
N GLU A 521 2.43 -4.04 -36.19
CA GLU A 521 2.99 -2.97 -35.37
C GLU A 521 3.38 -3.57 -34.00
N VAL A 522 4.58 -3.26 -33.52
CA VAL A 522 5.13 -3.84 -32.30
C VAL A 522 5.52 -2.74 -31.33
N THR A 523 4.93 -2.77 -30.16
CA THR A 523 5.27 -1.87 -29.05
C THR A 523 6.20 -2.61 -28.08
N PHE A 524 7.39 -2.09 -27.89
CA PHE A 524 8.33 -2.61 -26.90
C PHE A 524 8.05 -2.04 -25.51
N TRP A 525 8.49 -2.75 -24.46
CA TRP A 525 8.58 -2.17 -23.15
C TRP A 525 9.55 -1.00 -23.13
N PHE A 526 9.27 0.05 -22.37
CA PHE A 526 10.12 1.23 -22.20
C PHE A 526 10.37 2.03 -23.49
N GLU A 527 9.40 2.06 -24.40
CA GLU A 527 9.52 2.82 -25.66
C GLU A 527 9.62 4.32 -25.41
N ASP A 528 8.88 4.84 -24.42
CA ASP A 528 8.92 6.26 -24.07
C ASP A 528 10.26 6.66 -23.47
N GLU A 529 10.84 5.82 -22.59
CA GLU A 529 12.16 6.03 -22.03
C GLU A 529 13.23 5.98 -23.12
N TYR A 530 13.07 5.08 -24.08
CA TYR A 530 13.96 5.00 -25.23
C TYR A 530 13.89 6.27 -26.08
N ARG A 531 12.71 6.78 -26.40
CA ARG A 531 12.50 8.04 -27.13
C ARG A 531 13.13 9.23 -26.38
N GLN A 532 12.88 9.35 -25.08
CA GLN A 532 13.46 10.39 -24.25
C GLN A 532 14.99 10.34 -24.24
N ALA A 533 15.58 9.15 -24.14
CA ALA A 533 17.01 8.97 -24.20
C ALA A 533 17.59 9.44 -25.56
N ILE A 534 16.93 9.11 -26.67
CA ILE A 534 17.34 9.57 -28.02
C ILE A 534 17.23 11.09 -28.14
N GLU A 535 16.14 11.71 -27.71
CA GLU A 535 15.96 13.15 -27.77
C GLU A 535 17.05 13.88 -26.99
N LYS A 536 17.38 13.38 -25.81
CA LYS A 536 18.47 13.92 -24.99
C LYS A 536 19.82 13.80 -25.68
N ILE A 537 20.11 12.65 -26.31
CA ILE A 537 21.34 12.47 -27.11
C ILE A 537 21.38 13.43 -28.31
N LYS A 538 20.27 13.65 -29.01
CA LYS A 538 20.16 14.64 -30.10
C LYS A 538 20.46 16.05 -29.60
N GLN A 539 19.92 16.43 -28.47
CA GLN A 539 20.16 17.72 -27.85
C GLN A 539 21.64 17.90 -27.51
N ILE A 540 22.24 16.93 -26.79
CA ILE A 540 23.67 16.99 -26.46
C ILE A 540 24.53 17.01 -27.70
N HIS A 541 24.21 16.25 -28.75
CA HIS A 541 24.95 16.24 -30.00
C HIS A 541 24.86 17.57 -30.74
N SER A 542 23.75 18.30 -30.66
CA SER A 542 23.59 19.63 -31.24
C SER A 542 24.51 20.66 -30.58
N GLU A 543 24.80 20.48 -29.28
CA GLU A 543 25.65 21.35 -28.46
C GLU A 543 27.14 20.95 -28.57
N LEU A 544 27.42 19.64 -28.56
CA LEU A 544 28.77 19.05 -28.62
C LEU A 544 28.82 17.95 -29.70
N PRO A 545 29.02 18.31 -30.98
CA PRO A 545 29.08 17.34 -32.05
C PRO A 545 30.15 16.29 -31.82
N ASN A 546 29.78 15.01 -31.83
CA ASN A 546 30.68 13.88 -31.62
C ASN A 546 30.41 12.74 -32.62
N ALA A 547 31.47 12.16 -33.15
CA ALA A 547 31.39 11.09 -34.17
C ALA A 547 30.65 9.85 -33.67
N LYS A 548 30.76 9.51 -32.37
CA LYS A 548 30.09 8.35 -31.75
C LYS A 548 28.57 8.56 -31.66
N MET A 549 28.14 9.75 -31.21
CA MET A 549 26.72 10.12 -31.18
C MET A 549 26.16 10.24 -32.61
N GLN A 550 26.89 10.84 -33.53
CA GLN A 550 26.51 10.97 -34.94
C GLN A 550 26.31 9.61 -35.61
N GLY A 551 27.23 8.65 -35.35
CA GLY A 551 27.10 7.28 -35.84
C GLY A 551 25.84 6.58 -35.32
N PHE A 552 25.54 6.74 -34.03
CA PHE A 552 24.35 6.19 -33.43
C PHE A 552 23.07 6.83 -33.99
N LEU A 553 23.01 8.16 -34.10
CA LEU A 553 21.88 8.89 -34.65
C LEU A 553 21.61 8.57 -36.13
N LYS A 554 22.65 8.31 -36.93
CA LYS A 554 22.50 7.82 -38.30
C LYS A 554 21.86 6.43 -38.35
N GLN A 555 22.30 5.50 -37.51
CA GLN A 555 21.70 4.17 -37.45
C GLN A 555 20.21 4.20 -37.07
N ILE A 556 19.79 5.12 -36.20
CA ILE A 556 18.37 5.33 -35.87
C ILE A 556 17.62 5.91 -37.07
N GLY A 557 18.22 6.86 -37.81
CA GLY A 557 17.60 7.49 -38.99
C GLY A 557 17.42 6.53 -40.17
N GLU A 558 18.37 5.62 -40.38
CA GLU A 558 18.31 4.58 -41.42
C GLU A 558 17.40 3.41 -41.05
N GLY A 559 17.25 3.13 -39.72
CA GLY A 559 16.33 2.14 -39.15
C GLY A 559 14.89 2.66 -38.90
N GLY A 560 14.60 3.87 -39.34
CA GLY A 560 13.40 4.66 -39.06
C GLY A 560 12.05 4.14 -39.55
N VAL A 561 11.82 2.83 -39.50
CA VAL A 561 10.51 2.16 -39.73
C VAL A 561 10.09 1.40 -38.45
N LEU A 562 10.34 1.96 -37.28
CA LEU A 562 9.90 1.31 -36.02
C LEU A 562 8.74 2.06 -35.34
N CYS A 563 8.28 3.17 -35.89
CA CYS A 563 7.09 3.88 -35.38
C CYS A 563 6.43 4.62 -36.55
N GLY A 564 5.57 3.95 -37.28
CA GLY A 564 4.62 4.50 -38.24
C GLY A 564 3.33 3.77 -38.13
#